data_69e95f4426f9f2b77198dd9218901c2d
#
_entry.id   69e95f4426f9f2b77198dd9218901c2d
#
_cell.length_a   1.000
_cell.length_b   1.000
_cell.length_c   1.000
_cell.angle_alpha   90.00
_cell.angle_beta   90.00
_cell.angle_gamma   90.00
#
_symmetry.space_group_name_H-M   'P 1'
#
loop_
_entity.id
_entity.type
_entity.pdbx_description
1 polymer ?
#
loop_
_entity_poly.entity_id
_entity_poly.type
_entity_poly.pdbx_seq_one_letter_code
_entity_poly.pdbx_strand_id
1 'polypeptide(L)'
;MKALWHTLWQGQDIAVCRDSVEVDRFNAQQIERVLLLHRGTGDSPGDVVQVVIELTDHCLVFSADTGIAGRINFERQSYWAERGCVHWVNIARAPLPLRLRTGHGLLRLSPPPFARVARADVAGMIAKWPVQGAQTWDERKRLRIERAQPLSFEHA
;
A
#
# COMPACT_ATOMS: atom_id res chain seq x y z
N MET A 1 18.32 -4.36 17.86
CA MET A 1 18.20 -3.18 17.00
C MET A 1 17.28 -3.50 15.81
N LYS A 2 16.35 -2.61 15.51
CA LYS A 2 15.47 -2.81 14.36
C LYS A 2 16.25 -2.70 13.06
N ALA A 3 15.97 -3.60 12.13
CA ALA A 3 16.53 -3.51 10.79
C ALA A 3 16.02 -2.26 10.09
N LEU A 4 16.89 -1.62 9.32
CA LEU A 4 16.52 -0.46 8.50
C LEU A 4 16.09 -0.95 7.13
N TRP A 5 14.83 -0.69 6.79
CA TRP A 5 14.26 -1.06 5.50
C TRP A 5 14.14 0.16 4.59
N HIS A 6 14.46 -0.02 3.33
CA HIS A 6 14.27 1.03 2.33
C HIS A 6 14.14 0.44 0.94
N THR A 7 13.64 1.25 0.03
CA THR A 7 13.58 0.91 -1.39
C THR A 7 14.53 1.80 -2.16
N LEU A 8 15.08 1.26 -3.23
CA LEU A 8 16.02 1.99 -4.09
C LEU A 8 15.61 1.82 -5.55
N TRP A 9 15.35 2.93 -6.21
CA TRP A 9 15.00 2.94 -7.63
C TRP A 9 16.26 2.95 -8.48
N GLN A 10 16.29 2.03 -9.44
CA GLN A 10 17.37 1.92 -10.42
C GLN A 10 16.72 1.79 -11.80
N GLY A 11 16.49 2.92 -12.46
CA GLY A 11 15.67 2.94 -13.67
C GLY A 11 14.24 2.54 -13.36
N GLN A 12 13.75 1.47 -13.94
CA GLN A 12 12.42 0.93 -13.69
C GLN A 12 12.44 -0.18 -12.63
N ASP A 13 13.59 -0.60 -12.16
CA ASP A 13 13.70 -1.61 -11.12
C ASP A 13 13.68 -0.97 -9.74
N ILE A 14 13.02 -1.63 -8.82
CA ILE A 14 12.93 -1.20 -7.43
C ILE A 14 13.52 -2.30 -6.57
N ALA A 15 14.62 -2.00 -5.92
CA ALA A 15 15.26 -2.91 -5.00
C ALA A 15 14.68 -2.71 -3.60
N VAL A 16 14.37 -3.81 -2.91
CA VAL A 16 13.98 -3.79 -1.51
C VAL A 16 15.19 -4.16 -0.69
N CYS A 17 15.61 -3.29 0.21
CA CYS A 17 16.83 -3.46 0.98
C CYS A 17 16.55 -3.52 2.47
N ARG A 18 17.28 -4.41 3.14
CA ARG A 18 17.31 -4.51 4.60
C ARG A 18 18.75 -4.30 5.06
N ASP A 19 18.99 -3.26 5.87
CA ASP A 19 20.33 -2.90 6.33
C ASP A 19 21.34 -2.80 5.19
N SER A 20 20.92 -2.15 4.10
CA SER A 20 21.72 -1.92 2.89
C SER A 20 22.00 -3.18 2.05
N VAL A 21 21.35 -4.31 2.36
CA VAL A 21 21.47 -5.53 1.56
C VAL A 21 20.16 -5.73 0.79
N GLU A 22 20.28 -5.90 -0.52
CA GLU A 22 19.10 -6.17 -1.35
C GLU A 22 18.55 -7.57 -1.02
N VAL A 23 17.27 -7.61 -0.64
CA VAL A 23 16.58 -8.86 -0.31
C VAL A 23 15.53 -9.25 -1.34
N ASP A 24 15.09 -8.28 -2.16
CA ASP A 24 14.13 -8.54 -3.22
C ASP A 24 14.23 -7.41 -4.26
N ARG A 25 13.64 -7.65 -5.43
CA ARG A 25 13.64 -6.67 -6.51
C ARG A 25 12.40 -6.90 -7.38
N PHE A 26 11.81 -5.83 -7.86
CA PHE A 26 10.68 -5.92 -8.78
C PHE A 26 10.76 -4.77 -9.77
N ASN A 27 10.08 -4.93 -10.91
CA ASN A 27 10.07 -3.92 -11.95
C ASN A 27 8.78 -3.11 -11.87
N ALA A 28 8.91 -1.79 -11.89
CA ALA A 28 7.78 -0.89 -11.77
C ALA A 28 6.74 -1.08 -12.88
N GLN A 29 7.17 -1.47 -14.09
CA GLN A 29 6.25 -1.69 -15.20
C GLN A 29 5.39 -2.95 -15.04
N GLN A 30 5.80 -3.87 -14.16
CA GLN A 30 5.03 -5.08 -13.87
C GLN A 30 3.97 -4.88 -12.82
N ILE A 31 3.91 -3.71 -12.21
CA ILE A 31 2.91 -3.43 -11.19
C ILE A 31 1.54 -3.28 -11.84
N GLU A 32 0.59 -4.09 -11.42
CA GLU A 32 -0.78 -4.02 -11.88
C GLU A 32 -1.59 -3.06 -11.03
N ARG A 33 -1.42 -3.13 -9.70
CA ARG A 33 -2.17 -2.30 -8.78
C ARG A 33 -1.40 -2.10 -7.47
N VAL A 34 -1.49 -0.90 -6.92
CA VAL A 34 -0.94 -0.57 -5.60
C VAL A 34 -2.10 -0.32 -4.67
N LEU A 35 -2.22 -1.10 -3.61
CA LEU A 35 -3.28 -0.95 -2.61
C LEU A 35 -2.69 -0.29 -1.37
N LEU A 36 -3.19 0.90 -1.04
CA LEU A 36 -2.80 1.62 0.16
C LEU A 36 -3.86 1.37 1.24
N LEU A 37 -3.48 0.62 2.26
CA LEU A 37 -4.36 0.28 3.37
C LEU A 37 -4.20 1.33 4.44
N HIS A 38 -5.30 2.00 4.80
CA HIS A 38 -5.21 3.20 5.64
C HIS A 38 -6.20 3.21 6.78
N ARG A 39 -5.86 3.97 7.81
CA ARG A 39 -6.76 4.36 8.91
C ARG A 39 -7.36 5.71 8.58
N GLY A 40 -8.44 6.04 9.28
CA GLY A 40 -9.04 7.36 9.15
C GLY A 40 -9.40 7.68 7.71
N THR A 41 -9.15 8.92 7.32
CA THR A 41 -9.52 9.41 5.98
C THR A 41 -8.57 8.95 4.88
N GLY A 42 -7.35 8.54 5.25
CA GLY A 42 -6.34 8.12 4.29
C GLY A 42 -5.73 9.27 3.50
N ASP A 43 -5.90 10.50 3.94
CA ASP A 43 -5.37 11.67 3.23
C ASP A 43 -4.05 12.19 3.82
N SER A 44 -3.44 11.40 4.67
CA SER A 44 -2.15 11.69 5.27
C SER A 44 -1.26 10.45 5.17
N PRO A 45 0.05 10.64 4.95
CA PRO A 45 1.00 9.50 4.90
C PRO A 45 0.98 8.64 6.14
N GLY A 46 0.83 9.27 7.31
CA GLY A 46 0.77 8.55 8.57
C GLY A 46 -0.45 7.65 8.72
N ASP A 47 -1.45 7.83 7.85
CA ASP A 47 -2.65 7.00 7.87
C ASP A 47 -2.41 5.64 7.20
N VAL A 48 -1.41 5.53 6.34
CA VAL A 48 -1.12 4.28 5.63
C VAL A 48 -0.47 3.29 6.59
N VAL A 49 -1.08 2.12 6.74
CA VAL A 49 -0.59 1.08 7.66
C VAL A 49 0.05 -0.09 6.93
N GLN A 50 -0.29 -0.28 5.67
CA GLN A 50 0.26 -1.36 4.87
C GLN A 50 0.11 -1.01 3.40
N VAL A 51 1.06 -1.44 2.58
CA VAL A 51 0.97 -1.32 1.13
C VAL A 51 1.05 -2.71 0.52
N VAL A 52 0.11 -3.01 -0.38
CA VAL A 52 0.13 -4.26 -1.14
C VAL A 52 0.33 -3.89 -2.61
N ILE A 53 1.38 -4.43 -3.21
CA ILE A 53 1.68 -4.22 -4.63
C ILE A 53 1.37 -5.52 -5.36
N GLU A 54 0.41 -5.47 -6.29
CA GLU A 54 0.03 -6.62 -7.08
C GLU A 54 0.85 -6.68 -8.36
N LEU A 55 1.62 -7.75 -8.49
CA LEU A 55 2.31 -8.13 -9.71
C LEU A 55 1.50 -9.25 -10.38
N THR A 56 1.97 -9.76 -11.52
CA THR A 56 1.23 -10.81 -12.25
C THR A 56 0.99 -12.06 -11.41
N ASP A 57 2.03 -12.60 -10.78
CA ASP A 57 1.94 -13.86 -10.04
C ASP A 57 2.12 -13.70 -8.53
N HIS A 58 2.54 -12.53 -8.08
CA HIS A 58 2.88 -12.30 -6.69
C HIS A 58 2.29 -11.01 -6.19
N CYS A 59 2.18 -10.91 -4.87
CA CYS A 59 1.91 -9.66 -4.17
C CYS A 59 3.08 -9.36 -3.26
N LEU A 60 3.48 -8.08 -3.24
CA LEU A 60 4.48 -7.59 -2.31
C LEU A 60 3.75 -6.84 -1.20
N VAL A 61 4.06 -7.17 0.04
CA VAL A 61 3.38 -6.60 1.20
C VAL A 61 4.40 -5.85 2.05
N PHE A 62 4.18 -4.55 2.25
CA PHE A 62 5.04 -3.70 3.05
C PHE A 62 4.28 -3.21 4.28
N SER A 63 4.89 -3.33 5.45
CA SER A 63 4.30 -2.84 6.69
C SER A 63 4.71 -1.39 6.94
N ALA A 64 3.82 -0.62 7.55
CA ALA A 64 4.09 0.77 7.90
C ALA A 64 5.22 0.91 8.91
N ASP A 65 5.44 -0.10 9.74
CA ASP A 65 6.45 -0.07 10.80
C ASP A 65 7.86 0.15 10.28
N THR A 66 8.09 -0.10 9.00
CA THR A 66 9.42 0.04 8.40
C THR A 66 9.62 1.37 7.70
N GLY A 67 8.58 2.16 7.54
CA GLY A 67 8.64 3.40 6.77
C GLY A 67 8.60 3.20 5.26
N ILE A 68 8.76 1.96 4.78
CA ILE A 68 8.74 1.68 3.34
C ILE A 68 7.40 2.08 2.72
N ALA A 69 6.30 1.77 3.40
CA ALA A 69 4.97 2.06 2.89
C ALA A 69 4.79 3.55 2.57
N GLY A 70 5.20 4.40 3.50
CA GLY A 70 5.13 5.85 3.29
C GLY A 70 6.05 6.31 2.18
N ARG A 71 7.28 5.78 2.14
CA ARG A 71 8.26 6.17 1.12
C ARG A 71 7.82 5.81 -0.28
N ILE A 72 7.34 4.58 -0.49
CA ILE A 72 6.84 4.17 -1.80
C ILE A 72 5.75 5.13 -2.27
N ASN A 73 4.86 5.50 -1.36
CA ASN A 73 3.77 6.40 -1.71
C ASN A 73 4.25 7.81 -2.06
N PHE A 74 5.22 8.33 -1.31
CA PHE A 74 5.68 9.70 -1.51
C PHE A 74 6.66 9.89 -2.63
N GLU A 75 7.66 9.04 -2.67
CA GLU A 75 8.77 9.24 -3.61
C GLU A 75 8.35 9.10 -5.07
N ARG A 76 7.28 8.34 -5.32
CA ARG A 76 6.86 8.05 -6.69
C ARG A 76 5.36 8.19 -6.91
N GLN A 77 4.71 9.02 -6.11
CA GLN A 77 3.26 9.20 -6.24
C GLN A 77 2.84 9.62 -7.64
N SER A 78 3.54 10.55 -8.25
CA SER A 78 3.21 10.99 -9.60
C SER A 78 3.32 9.85 -10.60
N TYR A 79 4.32 8.99 -10.46
CA TYR A 79 4.49 7.84 -11.33
C TYR A 79 3.28 6.89 -11.22
N TRP A 80 2.87 6.59 -10.00
CA TRP A 80 1.72 5.71 -9.76
C TRP A 80 0.43 6.34 -10.25
N ALA A 81 0.28 7.63 -10.03
CA ALA A 81 -0.90 8.38 -10.44
C ALA A 81 -1.09 8.36 -11.95
N GLU A 82 -0.02 8.60 -12.71
CA GLU A 82 -0.07 8.58 -14.17
C GLU A 82 -0.53 7.23 -14.71
N ARG A 83 -0.20 6.15 -14.03
CA ARG A 83 -0.60 4.81 -14.45
C ARG A 83 -1.99 4.43 -13.99
N GLY A 84 -2.63 5.24 -13.14
CA GLY A 84 -3.97 4.96 -12.65
C GLY A 84 -4.06 3.66 -11.84
N CYS A 85 -2.99 3.27 -11.16
CA CYS A 85 -2.94 1.99 -10.48
C CYS A 85 -3.02 2.09 -8.95
N VAL A 86 -3.16 3.29 -8.39
CA VAL A 86 -3.22 3.47 -6.93
C VAL A 86 -4.67 3.37 -6.46
N HIS A 87 -4.90 2.44 -5.55
CA HIS A 87 -6.20 2.18 -4.97
C HIS A 87 -6.11 2.24 -3.44
N TRP A 88 -7.24 2.45 -2.78
CA TRP A 88 -7.29 2.70 -1.36
C TRP A 88 -8.24 1.72 -0.67
N VAL A 89 -7.83 1.24 0.51
CA VAL A 89 -8.63 0.33 1.32
C VAL A 89 -8.67 0.86 2.75
N ASN A 90 -9.87 1.15 3.24
CA ASN A 90 -10.05 1.57 4.62
C ASN A 90 -10.04 0.33 5.52
N ILE A 91 -9.10 0.28 6.47
CA ILE A 91 -8.94 -0.89 7.33
C ILE A 91 -10.09 -1.08 8.32
N ALA A 92 -10.93 -0.06 8.52
CA ALA A 92 -12.12 -0.21 9.36
C ALA A 92 -13.12 -1.20 8.74
N ARG A 93 -13.00 -1.46 7.43
CA ARG A 93 -13.90 -2.34 6.69
C ARG A 93 -13.20 -3.57 6.12
N ALA A 94 -11.94 -3.77 6.47
CA ALA A 94 -11.15 -4.88 5.97
C ALA A 94 -10.42 -5.55 7.13
N PRO A 95 -10.33 -6.89 7.13
CA PRO A 95 -9.55 -7.57 8.17
C PRO A 95 -8.07 -7.27 7.98
N LEU A 96 -7.49 -6.63 8.98
CA LEU A 96 -6.08 -6.26 8.98
C LEU A 96 -5.47 -6.49 10.36
N PRO A 97 -4.14 -6.59 10.42
CA PRO A 97 -3.20 -6.64 9.29
C PRO A 97 -3.38 -7.90 8.45
N LEU A 98 -2.88 -7.85 7.20
CA LEU A 98 -2.85 -9.03 6.37
C LEU A 98 -1.97 -10.06 7.05
N ARG A 99 -2.58 -11.13 7.57
CA ARG A 99 -1.85 -12.13 8.34
C ARG A 99 -1.28 -13.18 7.41
N LEU A 100 0.03 -13.23 7.36
CA LEU A 100 0.74 -14.19 6.54
C LEU A 100 1.18 -15.36 7.41
N ARG A 101 1.14 -16.57 6.84
CA ARG A 101 1.64 -17.74 7.54
C ARG A 101 3.16 -17.72 7.58
N THR A 102 3.70 -18.12 8.72
CA THR A 102 5.14 -18.32 8.86
C THR A 102 5.52 -19.65 8.22
N GLY A 103 6.82 -19.92 8.11
CA GLY A 103 7.30 -21.19 7.59
C GLY A 103 6.89 -22.42 8.42
N HIS A 104 6.37 -22.23 9.61
CA HIS A 104 5.88 -23.28 10.49
C HIS A 104 4.36 -23.40 10.48
N GLY A 105 3.69 -22.72 9.59
CA GLY A 105 2.23 -22.75 9.51
C GLY A 105 1.51 -21.91 10.54
N LEU A 106 2.24 -21.22 11.42
CA LEU A 106 1.64 -20.33 12.41
C LEU A 106 1.36 -18.97 11.79
N LEU A 107 0.25 -18.36 12.20
CA LEU A 107 -0.06 -16.99 11.79
C LEU A 107 0.74 -16.03 12.64
N ARG A 108 1.31 -15.02 11.99
CA ARG A 108 1.98 -13.94 12.72
C ARG A 108 0.93 -13.04 13.36
N LEU A 109 1.19 -12.62 14.59
CA LEU A 109 0.33 -11.65 15.29
C LEU A 109 0.47 -10.26 14.67
N SER A 110 1.66 -9.92 14.16
CA SER A 110 1.92 -8.68 13.44
C SER A 110 2.48 -9.00 12.07
N PRO A 111 2.21 -8.15 11.06
CA PRO A 111 2.73 -8.39 9.72
C PRO A 111 4.25 -8.26 9.70
N PRO A 112 4.95 -9.03 8.86
CA PRO A 112 6.37 -8.83 8.66
C PRO A 112 6.61 -7.47 7.99
N PRO A 113 7.82 -6.90 8.14
CA PRO A 113 8.15 -5.63 7.47
C PRO A 113 7.96 -5.69 5.96
N PHE A 114 8.32 -6.81 5.36
CA PHE A 114 8.17 -7.05 3.93
C PHE A 114 7.95 -8.53 3.70
N ALA A 115 7.09 -8.85 2.73
CA ALA A 115 6.89 -10.23 2.29
C ALA A 115 6.51 -10.26 0.83
N ARG A 116 6.97 -11.30 0.14
CA ARG A 116 6.50 -11.64 -1.20
C ARG A 116 5.66 -12.91 -1.08
N VAL A 117 4.42 -12.85 -1.51
CA VAL A 117 3.50 -13.99 -1.42
C VAL A 117 2.91 -14.29 -2.79
N ALA A 118 2.50 -15.53 -3.01
CA ALA A 118 1.81 -15.88 -4.24
C ALA A 118 0.47 -15.13 -4.29
N ARG A 119 0.17 -14.52 -5.43
CA ARG A 119 -1.06 -13.75 -5.59
C ARG A 119 -2.30 -14.62 -5.33
N ALA A 120 -2.26 -15.88 -5.76
CA ALA A 120 -3.34 -16.82 -5.55
C ALA A 120 -3.67 -17.03 -4.07
N ASP A 121 -2.67 -16.95 -3.19
CA ASP A 121 -2.86 -17.18 -1.76
C ASP A 121 -3.62 -16.05 -1.07
N VAL A 122 -3.61 -14.86 -1.62
CA VAL A 122 -4.23 -13.67 -0.99
C VAL A 122 -5.36 -13.09 -1.84
N ALA A 123 -5.55 -13.56 -3.06
CA ALA A 123 -6.54 -13.00 -3.98
C ALA A 123 -7.96 -13.08 -3.43
N GLY A 124 -8.32 -14.18 -2.80
CA GLY A 124 -9.65 -14.35 -2.22
C GLY A 124 -9.95 -13.36 -1.09
N MET A 125 -8.94 -13.05 -0.30
CA MET A 125 -9.06 -12.06 0.78
C MET A 125 -9.17 -10.66 0.19
N ILE A 126 -8.29 -10.33 -0.74
CA ILE A 126 -8.27 -9.00 -1.35
C ILE A 126 -9.57 -8.72 -2.09
N ALA A 127 -10.14 -9.73 -2.73
CA ALA A 127 -11.41 -9.59 -3.46
C ALA A 127 -12.57 -9.16 -2.55
N LYS A 128 -12.47 -9.40 -1.25
CA LYS A 128 -13.50 -9.02 -0.28
C LYS A 128 -13.30 -7.61 0.28
N TRP A 129 -12.18 -6.97 -0.03
CA TRP A 129 -11.90 -5.63 0.48
C TRP A 129 -12.70 -4.57 -0.27
N PRO A 130 -13.15 -3.52 0.42
CA PRO A 130 -13.83 -2.40 -0.23
C PRO A 130 -12.81 -1.47 -0.89
N VAL A 131 -12.26 -1.89 -2.02
CA VAL A 131 -11.23 -1.15 -2.74
C VAL A 131 -11.84 0.05 -3.44
N GLN A 132 -11.27 1.23 -3.19
CA GLN A 132 -11.64 2.47 -3.85
C GLN A 132 -10.49 2.91 -4.74
N GLY A 133 -10.77 3.31 -5.94
CA GLY A 133 -9.69 3.74 -6.78
C GLY A 133 -10.15 4.03 -8.17
N ALA A 134 -9.29 4.39 -9.12
CA ALA A 134 -7.92 4.83 -8.81
C ALA A 134 -7.94 6.30 -8.39
N GLN A 135 -7.20 6.65 -7.37
CA GLN A 135 -7.16 8.04 -6.88
C GLN A 135 -5.76 8.41 -6.44
N THR A 136 -5.34 9.64 -6.74
CA THR A 136 -4.12 10.20 -6.18
C THR A 136 -4.38 10.65 -4.74
N TRP A 137 -3.31 10.95 -4.05
CA TRP A 137 -3.40 11.52 -2.70
C TRP A 137 -4.15 12.84 -2.70
N ASP A 138 -3.80 13.70 -3.64
CA ASP A 138 -4.42 15.03 -3.75
C ASP A 138 -5.90 14.92 -4.08
N GLU A 139 -6.28 14.00 -4.96
CA GLU A 139 -7.68 13.77 -5.28
C GLU A 139 -8.48 13.35 -4.05
N ARG A 140 -7.93 12.46 -3.22
CA ARG A 140 -8.61 12.03 -2.00
C ARG A 140 -8.79 13.18 -1.02
N LYS A 141 -7.75 13.98 -0.84
CA LYS A 141 -7.79 15.14 0.05
C LYS A 141 -8.82 16.15 -0.41
N ARG A 142 -8.85 16.42 -1.71
CA ARG A 142 -9.83 17.35 -2.29
C ARG A 142 -11.25 16.84 -2.09
N LEU A 143 -11.52 15.58 -2.37
CA LEU A 143 -12.85 14.99 -2.20
C LEU A 143 -13.29 15.05 -0.73
N ARG A 144 -12.38 14.83 0.20
CA ARG A 144 -12.70 14.94 1.62
C ARG A 144 -13.11 16.35 2.00
N ILE A 145 -12.38 17.34 1.51
CA ILE A 145 -12.69 18.74 1.78
C ILE A 145 -14.07 19.09 1.23
N GLU A 146 -14.36 18.69 0.00
CA GLU A 146 -15.66 18.93 -0.62
C GLU A 146 -16.80 18.30 0.19
N ARG A 147 -16.63 17.06 0.67
CA ARG A 147 -17.63 16.37 1.47
C ARG A 147 -17.83 17.01 2.84
N ALA A 148 -16.82 17.68 3.37
CA ALA A 148 -16.89 18.31 4.67
C ALA A 148 -17.54 19.68 4.63
N GLN A 149 -17.75 20.27 3.45
CA GLN A 149 -18.37 21.58 3.32
C GLN A 149 -19.86 21.53 3.69
N PRO A 150 -20.35 22.57 4.39
CA PRO A 150 -21.77 22.62 4.74
C PRO A 150 -22.65 22.66 3.50
N LEU A 151 -23.73 21.90 3.51
CA LEU A 151 -24.66 21.85 2.39
C LEU A 151 -25.45 23.13 2.20
N SER A 152 -25.65 23.89 3.28
CA SER A 152 -26.45 25.10 3.24
C SER A 152 -25.96 26.17 2.28
N PHE A 153 -24.67 26.21 1.98
CA PHE A 153 -24.15 27.22 1.07
C PHE A 153 -24.55 26.94 -0.40
N GLU A 154 -25.02 25.78 -0.69
CA GLU A 154 -25.45 25.43 -2.03
C GLU A 154 -26.70 26.20 -2.48
N HIS A 155 -27.35 26.81 -1.54
CA HIS A 155 -28.60 27.53 -1.82
C HIS A 155 -28.38 28.98 -2.16
N ALA A 156 -27.18 29.37 -2.08
CA ALA A 156 -26.88 30.77 -2.39
C ALA A 156 -27.03 31.06 -3.87
#